data_f2b768082e3449376ff4265622338979
#
_entry.id   f2b768082e3449376ff4265622338979
#
_cell.length_a   1.000
_cell.length_b   1.000
_cell.length_c   1.000
_cell.angle_alpha   90.00
_cell.angle_beta   90.00
_cell.angle_gamma   90.00
#
_symmetry.space_group_name_H-M   'P 1'
#
loop_
_entity.id
_entity.type
_entity.pdbx_description
1 polymer ?
#
loop_
_entity_poly.entity_id
_entity_poly.type
_entity_poly.pdbx_seq_one_letter_code
_entity_poly.pdbx_strand_id
1 'polypeptide(L)'
;MKAFKIVPSIAEYMDFRTLAKELKLGARDLILTNEYIYNPTIAALNLGCHTCFQEKFGGGEPTDVMVDAILDDLRGKDFDRIVAVGGGTVIDIAKVLTVAKSTDRVDDLYDRMANLEKEHELIIVPTTCGTGSEVTNISIINRTTKGVKVGLVSPAMFADEAALVPGMLLSLPYPDFATSSIDAMVHAVESYLSPNACALSELFSEKALHLILSCWKDAVAAGGKDAWKGTRSSSCAPPTMRALRSVMPAARLFTRWHIRSAACTTFRTVRQIS
;
A
#
# COMPACT_ATOMS: atom_id res chain seq x y z
N MET A 1 -3.73 9.88 -27.10
CA MET A 1 -3.28 10.92 -26.14
C MET A 1 -2.68 10.19 -24.96
N LYS A 2 -1.42 10.48 -24.58
CA LYS A 2 -0.77 9.92 -23.38
C LYS A 2 -1.00 10.92 -22.22
N ALA A 3 -1.64 10.51 -21.14
CA ALA A 3 -1.94 11.38 -20.01
C ALA A 3 -1.31 10.80 -18.73
N PHE A 4 -0.71 11.66 -17.94
CA PHE A 4 -0.16 11.34 -16.62
C PHE A 4 -0.99 12.02 -15.55
N LYS A 5 -1.45 11.26 -14.54
CA LYS A 5 -2.26 11.79 -13.44
C LYS A 5 -1.95 11.05 -12.14
N ILE A 6 -1.64 11.79 -11.09
CA ILE A 6 -1.65 11.35 -9.70
C ILE A 6 -2.99 11.79 -9.11
N VAL A 7 -3.72 10.88 -8.48
CA VAL A 7 -5.03 11.20 -7.88
C VAL A 7 -4.91 11.48 -6.39
N PRO A 8 -4.27 10.61 -5.57
CA PRO A 8 -4.08 10.90 -4.16
C PRO A 8 -3.19 12.11 -3.93
N SER A 9 -3.48 12.89 -2.89
CA SER A 9 -2.49 13.79 -2.29
C SER A 9 -1.32 12.94 -1.76
N ILE A 10 -0.09 13.41 -1.88
CA ILE A 10 1.08 12.73 -1.30
C ILE A 10 1.68 13.67 -0.28
N ALA A 11 1.63 13.29 1.00
CA ALA A 11 2.16 14.06 2.11
C ALA A 11 3.25 13.27 2.84
N GLU A 12 4.30 13.95 3.30
CA GLU A 12 5.36 13.36 4.11
C GLU A 12 5.24 13.88 5.55
N TYR A 13 5.16 12.95 6.51
CA TYR A 13 5.09 13.25 7.93
C TYR A 13 6.35 12.77 8.64
N MET A 14 6.83 13.53 9.63
CA MET A 14 8.01 13.19 10.39
C MET A 14 7.85 11.83 11.11
N ASP A 15 6.68 11.64 11.74
CA ASP A 15 6.28 10.44 12.45
C ASP A 15 4.75 10.30 12.48
N PHE A 16 4.25 9.18 12.98
CA PHE A 16 2.82 8.92 13.07
C PHE A 16 2.10 9.84 14.07
N ARG A 17 2.80 10.33 15.10
CA ARG A 17 2.25 11.32 16.05
C ARG A 17 1.92 12.63 15.35
N THR A 18 2.81 13.11 14.49
CA THR A 18 2.60 14.32 13.68
C THR A 18 1.42 14.15 12.74
N LEU A 19 1.36 13.02 12.02
CA LEU A 19 0.22 12.65 11.18
C LEU A 19 -1.10 12.67 11.97
N ALA A 20 -1.13 11.96 13.11
CA ALA A 20 -2.33 11.86 13.94
C ALA A 20 -2.82 13.23 14.43
N LYS A 21 -1.88 14.13 14.75
CA LYS A 21 -2.20 15.50 15.18
C LYS A 21 -2.73 16.37 14.04
N GLU A 22 -2.08 16.32 12.87
CA GLU A 22 -2.47 17.14 11.72
C GLU A 22 -3.81 16.70 11.14
N LEU A 23 -4.04 15.41 11.04
CA LEU A 23 -5.31 14.83 10.59
C LEU A 23 -6.37 14.79 11.70
N LYS A 24 -6.02 15.15 12.95
CA LYS A 24 -6.92 15.15 14.12
C LYS A 24 -7.61 13.80 14.29
N LEU A 25 -6.84 12.72 14.28
CA LEU A 25 -7.39 11.38 14.41
C LEU A 25 -8.12 11.18 15.74
N GLY A 26 -9.27 10.53 15.72
CA GLY A 26 -10.13 10.35 16.89
C GLY A 26 -11.24 9.31 16.71
N ALA A 27 -12.32 9.44 17.47
CA ALA A 27 -13.39 8.44 17.57
C ALA A 27 -14.13 8.13 16.25
N ARG A 28 -14.04 9.04 15.26
CA ARG A 28 -14.67 8.86 13.95
C ARG A 28 -13.70 8.24 12.91
N ASP A 29 -12.54 7.76 13.35
CA ASP A 29 -11.54 7.14 12.48
C ASP A 29 -11.43 5.65 12.77
N LEU A 30 -11.24 4.87 11.71
CA LEU A 30 -10.88 3.45 11.76
C LEU A 30 -9.41 3.28 11.39
N ILE A 31 -8.58 2.78 12.30
CA ILE A 31 -7.22 2.36 12.01
C ILE A 31 -7.26 0.88 11.62
N LEU A 32 -7.03 0.57 10.34
CA LEU A 32 -6.83 -0.78 9.84
C LEU A 32 -5.33 -1.05 9.74
N THR A 33 -4.84 -2.03 10.50
CA THR A 33 -3.40 -2.29 10.61
C THR A 33 -3.12 -3.71 11.08
N ASN A 34 -1.86 -4.00 11.43
CA ASN A 34 -1.45 -5.22 12.11
C ASN A 34 -1.02 -4.90 13.55
N GLU A 35 -1.23 -5.83 14.47
CA GLU A 35 -0.93 -5.62 15.88
C GLU A 35 0.57 -5.36 16.12
N TYR A 36 1.44 -6.04 15.37
CA TYR A 36 2.90 -5.84 15.43
C TYR A 36 3.37 -4.46 14.92
N ILE A 37 2.54 -3.75 14.13
CA ILE A 37 2.77 -2.36 13.73
C ILE A 37 2.16 -1.41 14.76
N TYR A 38 0.93 -1.69 15.19
CA TYR A 38 0.17 -0.83 16.08
C TYR A 38 0.84 -0.65 17.45
N ASN A 39 1.20 -1.76 18.08
CA ASN A 39 1.70 -1.76 19.47
C ASN A 39 2.96 -0.88 19.66
N PRO A 40 4.01 -0.98 18.82
CA PRO A 40 5.22 -0.18 19.02
C PRO A 40 5.12 1.27 18.52
N THR A 41 4.12 1.60 17.67
CA THR A 41 4.13 2.90 16.97
C THR A 41 2.91 3.77 17.24
N ILE A 42 1.74 3.17 17.48
CA ILE A 42 0.46 3.88 17.54
C ILE A 42 -0.18 3.79 18.92
N ALA A 43 -0.11 2.65 19.59
CA ALA A 43 -0.83 2.38 20.83
C ALA A 43 -0.61 3.44 21.91
N ALA A 44 0.63 3.88 22.09
CA ALA A 44 0.99 4.90 23.10
C ALA A 44 0.38 6.28 22.85
N LEU A 45 -0.20 6.53 21.68
CA LEU A 45 -0.82 7.81 21.35
C LEU A 45 -2.24 7.96 21.91
N ASN A 46 -2.90 6.85 22.27
CA ASN A 46 -4.26 6.82 22.85
C ASN A 46 -5.28 7.65 22.06
N LEU A 47 -5.35 7.44 20.75
CA LEU A 47 -6.11 8.29 19.82
C LEU A 47 -7.64 8.17 19.95
N GLY A 48 -8.14 7.11 20.60
CA GLY A 48 -9.57 6.85 20.71
C GLY A 48 -10.23 6.35 19.43
N CYS A 49 -9.44 6.04 18.38
CA CYS A 49 -9.94 5.51 17.12
C CYS A 49 -10.48 4.09 17.27
N HIS A 50 -11.42 3.70 16.39
CA HIS A 50 -11.70 2.29 16.18
C HIS A 50 -10.43 1.60 15.63
N THR A 51 -10.17 0.37 16.03
CA THR A 51 -9.00 -0.38 15.57
C THR A 51 -9.45 -1.74 15.04
N CYS A 52 -8.93 -2.11 13.86
CA CYS A 52 -9.11 -3.41 13.25
C CYS A 52 -7.74 -4.01 12.93
N PHE A 53 -7.43 -5.17 13.49
CA PHE A 53 -6.20 -5.91 13.25
C PHE A 53 -6.43 -6.96 12.19
N GLN A 54 -5.86 -6.75 11.00
CA GLN A 54 -6.11 -7.57 9.82
C GLN A 54 -5.77 -9.05 10.02
N GLU A 55 -4.68 -9.36 10.71
CA GLU A 55 -4.23 -10.73 10.94
C GLU A 55 -5.19 -11.59 11.76
N LYS A 56 -6.13 -11.00 12.50
CA LYS A 56 -7.18 -11.73 13.21
C LYS A 56 -8.17 -12.44 12.29
N PHE A 57 -8.22 -11.99 11.03
CA PHE A 57 -9.14 -12.51 10.03
C PHE A 57 -8.43 -13.42 9.00
N GLY A 58 -7.10 -13.54 9.08
CA GLY A 58 -6.29 -14.40 8.23
C GLY A 58 -4.94 -13.81 7.88
N GLY A 59 -4.05 -14.64 7.34
CA GLY A 59 -2.72 -14.23 6.91
C GLY A 59 -2.54 -14.28 5.39
N GLY A 60 -1.47 -13.67 4.90
CA GLY A 60 -1.11 -13.69 3.48
C GLY A 60 -1.88 -12.68 2.63
N GLU A 61 -2.22 -13.07 1.40
CA GLU A 61 -2.95 -12.21 0.46
C GLU A 61 -4.42 -12.04 0.88
N PRO A 62 -5.06 -10.90 0.55
CA PRO A 62 -6.46 -10.69 0.91
C PRO A 62 -7.37 -11.67 0.19
N THR A 63 -8.30 -12.27 0.94
CA THR A 63 -9.34 -13.16 0.41
C THR A 63 -10.72 -12.55 0.60
N ASP A 64 -11.68 -12.99 -0.22
CA ASP A 64 -13.09 -12.65 -0.06
C ASP A 64 -13.61 -12.96 1.35
N VAL A 65 -13.30 -14.14 1.87
CA VAL A 65 -13.71 -14.57 3.21
C VAL A 65 -13.12 -13.65 4.30
N MET A 66 -11.85 -13.27 4.17
CA MET A 66 -11.20 -12.35 5.10
C MET A 66 -11.88 -10.99 5.11
N VAL A 67 -12.13 -10.42 3.92
CA VAL A 67 -12.76 -9.10 3.80
C VAL A 67 -14.19 -9.13 4.33
N ASP A 68 -14.96 -10.17 4.01
CA ASP A 68 -16.33 -10.33 4.50
C ASP A 68 -16.38 -10.43 6.03
N ALA A 69 -15.43 -11.14 6.65
CA ALA A 69 -15.32 -11.24 8.10
C ALA A 69 -14.95 -9.88 8.75
N ILE A 70 -14.10 -9.08 8.09
CA ILE A 70 -13.80 -7.70 8.54
C ILE A 70 -15.03 -6.81 8.42
N LEU A 71 -15.79 -6.88 7.32
CA LEU A 71 -17.04 -6.14 7.15
C LEU A 71 -18.04 -6.47 8.25
N ASP A 72 -18.15 -7.76 8.64
CA ASP A 72 -19.00 -8.18 9.74
C ASP A 72 -18.54 -7.64 11.11
N ASP A 73 -17.22 -7.62 11.39
CA ASP A 73 -16.66 -7.06 12.63
C ASP A 73 -16.86 -5.54 12.73
N LEU A 74 -16.85 -4.86 11.57
CA LEU A 74 -17.03 -3.41 11.52
C LEU A 74 -18.51 -2.98 11.54
N ARG A 75 -19.44 -3.93 11.41
CA ARG A 75 -20.88 -3.63 11.39
C ARG A 75 -21.33 -2.97 12.69
N GLY A 76 -21.97 -1.80 12.56
CA GLY A 76 -22.42 -1.00 13.69
C GLY A 76 -21.33 -0.11 14.33
N LYS A 77 -20.10 -0.13 13.86
CA LYS A 77 -19.09 0.88 14.20
C LYS A 77 -19.29 2.10 13.31
N ASP A 78 -19.26 3.28 13.91
CA ASP A 78 -19.52 4.55 13.22
C ASP A 78 -18.20 5.29 13.00
N PHE A 79 -17.75 5.36 11.74
CA PHE A 79 -16.54 6.05 11.33
C PHE A 79 -16.70 6.67 9.93
N ASP A 80 -16.06 7.80 9.70
CA ASP A 80 -16.08 8.52 8.42
C ASP A 80 -14.82 8.24 7.59
N ARG A 81 -13.70 7.90 8.28
CA ARG A 81 -12.40 7.82 7.66
C ARG A 81 -11.68 6.53 8.03
N ILE A 82 -11.01 5.94 7.06
CA ILE A 82 -10.16 4.76 7.21
C ILE A 82 -8.71 5.19 7.09
N VAL A 83 -7.90 4.88 8.10
CA VAL A 83 -6.45 5.05 8.11
C VAL A 83 -5.81 3.67 8.01
N ALA A 84 -5.36 3.32 6.82
CA ALA A 84 -4.73 2.03 6.53
C ALA A 84 -3.23 2.12 6.79
N VAL A 85 -2.73 1.44 7.82
CA VAL A 85 -1.31 1.42 8.18
C VAL A 85 -0.76 0.02 7.98
N GLY A 86 -0.09 -0.23 6.85
CA GLY A 86 0.35 -1.58 6.55
C GLY A 86 0.97 -1.79 5.18
N GLY A 87 1.20 -3.05 4.85
CA GLY A 87 1.63 -3.48 3.53
C GLY A 87 0.47 -3.67 2.55
N GLY A 88 0.75 -4.27 1.39
CA GLY A 88 -0.23 -4.44 0.31
C GLY A 88 -1.55 -5.05 0.73
N THR A 89 -1.54 -6.09 1.58
CA THR A 89 -2.75 -6.76 2.07
C THR A 89 -3.67 -5.79 2.83
N VAL A 90 -3.13 -5.04 3.79
CA VAL A 90 -3.89 -4.05 4.57
C VAL A 90 -4.44 -2.96 3.67
N ILE A 91 -3.62 -2.46 2.75
CA ILE A 91 -4.00 -1.39 1.82
C ILE A 91 -5.11 -1.86 0.87
N ASP A 92 -5.00 -3.05 0.32
CA ASP A 92 -6.00 -3.59 -0.61
C ASP A 92 -7.34 -3.86 0.08
N ILE A 93 -7.33 -4.35 1.33
CA ILE A 93 -8.53 -4.47 2.15
C ILE A 93 -9.14 -3.08 2.40
N ALA A 94 -8.35 -2.10 2.82
CA ALA A 94 -8.84 -0.75 3.10
C ALA A 94 -9.54 -0.11 1.90
N LYS A 95 -9.02 -0.32 0.69
CA LYS A 95 -9.65 0.15 -0.54
C LYS A 95 -11.03 -0.48 -0.76
N VAL A 96 -11.19 -1.76 -0.44
CA VAL A 96 -12.50 -2.43 -0.52
C VAL A 96 -13.44 -1.84 0.50
N LEU A 97 -12.99 -1.67 1.77
CA LEU A 97 -13.80 -1.06 2.83
C LEU A 97 -14.24 0.37 2.50
N THR A 98 -13.43 1.12 1.75
CA THR A 98 -13.74 2.51 1.35
C THR A 98 -15.00 2.62 0.48
N VAL A 99 -15.36 1.56 -0.25
CA VAL A 99 -16.51 1.53 -1.17
C VAL A 99 -17.60 0.57 -0.73
N ALA A 100 -17.39 -0.16 0.36
CA ALA A 100 -18.34 -1.13 0.89
C ALA A 100 -19.36 -0.46 1.80
N LYS A 101 -20.64 -0.76 1.60
CA LYS A 101 -21.71 -0.44 2.54
C LYS A 101 -21.77 -1.51 3.63
N SER A 102 -22.35 -1.18 4.76
CA SER A 102 -22.40 -2.07 5.93
C SER A 102 -23.07 -3.44 5.68
N THR A 103 -23.87 -3.57 4.65
CA THR A 103 -24.58 -4.81 4.27
C THR A 103 -23.91 -5.58 3.13
N ASP A 104 -22.89 -5.01 2.49
CA ASP A 104 -22.24 -5.60 1.34
C ASP A 104 -21.40 -6.82 1.69
N ARG A 105 -21.20 -7.65 0.67
CA ARG A 105 -20.20 -8.69 0.57
C ARG A 105 -19.25 -8.38 -0.58
N VAL A 106 -18.09 -8.99 -0.56
CA VAL A 106 -17.09 -8.79 -1.63
C VAL A 106 -17.70 -9.07 -3.01
N ASP A 107 -18.50 -10.10 -3.15
CA ASP A 107 -19.15 -10.44 -4.41
C ASP A 107 -20.08 -9.34 -4.92
N ASP A 108 -20.85 -8.70 -4.03
CA ASP A 108 -21.75 -7.59 -4.39
C ASP A 108 -20.97 -6.40 -4.98
N LEU A 109 -19.73 -6.16 -4.48
CA LEU A 109 -18.88 -5.10 -4.99
C LEU A 109 -18.39 -5.40 -6.41
N TYR A 110 -18.06 -6.64 -6.72
CA TYR A 110 -17.70 -7.04 -8.07
C TYR A 110 -18.88 -6.92 -9.04
N ASP A 111 -20.08 -7.27 -8.61
CA ASP A 111 -21.28 -7.21 -9.44
C ASP A 111 -21.66 -5.76 -9.81
N ARG A 112 -21.34 -4.80 -8.95
CA ARG A 112 -21.57 -3.36 -9.19
C ARG A 112 -20.28 -2.53 -9.39
N MET A 113 -19.18 -3.14 -9.78
CA MET A 113 -17.87 -2.52 -9.87
C MET A 113 -17.84 -1.19 -10.64
N ALA A 114 -18.65 -1.07 -11.69
CA ALA A 114 -18.74 0.14 -12.51
C ALA A 114 -19.40 1.33 -11.78
N ASN A 115 -20.18 1.08 -10.72
CA ASN A 115 -21.01 2.04 -10.01
C ASN A 115 -20.63 2.13 -8.52
N LEU A 116 -19.41 1.78 -8.16
CA LEU A 116 -18.90 1.93 -6.79
C LEU A 116 -18.72 3.40 -6.47
N GLU A 117 -19.25 3.82 -5.35
CA GLU A 117 -19.09 5.16 -4.78
C GLU A 117 -18.20 5.08 -3.53
N LYS A 118 -17.57 6.19 -3.18
CA LYS A 118 -16.75 6.29 -1.97
C LYS A 118 -17.66 6.53 -0.77
N GLU A 119 -17.67 5.60 0.18
CA GLU A 119 -18.43 5.68 1.43
C GLU A 119 -17.59 6.29 2.57
N HIS A 120 -16.25 6.12 2.53
CA HIS A 120 -15.34 6.60 3.56
C HIS A 120 -14.11 7.30 2.96
N GLU A 121 -13.62 8.33 3.61
CA GLU A 121 -12.30 8.92 3.33
C GLU A 121 -11.20 7.87 3.56
N LEU A 122 -10.18 7.83 2.73
CA LEU A 122 -9.09 6.85 2.79
C LEU A 122 -7.73 7.52 2.87
N ILE A 123 -7.06 7.32 4.00
CA ILE A 123 -5.66 7.69 4.20
C ILE A 123 -4.83 6.40 4.22
N ILE A 124 -3.77 6.35 3.43
CA ILE A 124 -2.90 5.17 3.38
C ILE A 124 -1.50 5.53 3.87
N VAL A 125 -1.04 4.79 4.88
CA VAL A 125 0.32 4.86 5.45
C VAL A 125 1.05 3.57 5.12
N PRO A 126 1.85 3.52 4.03
CA PRO A 126 2.53 2.31 3.63
C PRO A 126 3.68 1.97 4.58
N THR A 127 3.81 0.69 4.93
CA THR A 127 4.88 0.14 5.78
C THR A 127 5.82 -0.79 5.02
N THR A 128 5.62 -0.94 3.71
CA THR A 128 6.50 -1.69 2.80
C THR A 128 6.95 -0.80 1.66
N CYS A 129 8.02 -1.14 1.00
CA CYS A 129 8.58 -0.36 -0.10
C CYS A 129 8.33 -0.98 -1.50
N GLY A 130 7.42 -1.95 -1.63
CA GLY A 130 7.18 -2.76 -2.83
C GLY A 130 5.94 -2.34 -3.64
N THR A 131 4.69 -2.50 -3.14
CA THR A 131 3.45 -2.56 -3.93
C THR A 131 2.90 -1.26 -4.54
N GLY A 132 3.17 -0.03 -4.00
CA GLY A 132 2.60 1.24 -4.45
C GLY A 132 1.09 1.31 -4.45
N SER A 133 0.50 0.42 -3.70
CA SER A 133 -0.94 0.34 -3.62
C SER A 133 -1.57 1.64 -3.09
N GLU A 134 -0.80 2.47 -2.37
CA GLU A 134 -1.23 3.77 -1.85
C GLU A 134 -1.62 4.80 -2.92
N VAL A 135 -1.12 4.64 -4.13
CA VAL A 135 -1.41 5.58 -5.24
C VAL A 135 -2.27 4.96 -6.34
N THR A 136 -2.76 3.74 -6.15
CA THR A 136 -3.60 3.04 -7.13
C THR A 136 -5.06 2.90 -6.67
N ASN A 137 -5.95 2.59 -7.60
CA ASN A 137 -7.38 2.36 -7.35
C ASN A 137 -7.79 0.90 -7.59
N ILE A 138 -6.86 0.00 -7.44
CA ILE A 138 -7.09 -1.44 -7.60
C ILE A 138 -6.82 -2.15 -6.27
N SER A 139 -7.64 -3.13 -5.96
CA SER A 139 -7.44 -4.11 -4.90
C SER A 139 -7.46 -5.51 -5.51
N ILE A 140 -6.45 -6.31 -5.20
CA ILE A 140 -6.35 -7.68 -5.71
C ILE A 140 -6.87 -8.62 -4.63
N ILE A 141 -8.04 -9.19 -4.84
CA ILE A 141 -8.69 -10.13 -3.92
C ILE A 141 -8.64 -11.55 -4.51
N ASN A 142 -8.22 -12.50 -3.70
CA ASN A 142 -8.36 -13.91 -4.01
C ASN A 142 -9.78 -14.34 -3.64
N ARG A 143 -10.65 -14.47 -4.64
CA ARG A 143 -12.03 -14.95 -4.47
C ARG A 143 -12.02 -16.46 -4.33
N THR A 144 -11.73 -16.94 -3.13
CA THR A 144 -11.55 -18.35 -2.80
C THR A 144 -12.82 -19.16 -3.05
N THR A 145 -13.97 -18.55 -2.84
CA THR A 145 -15.29 -19.15 -3.12
C THR A 145 -15.51 -19.42 -4.61
N LYS A 146 -14.85 -18.66 -5.50
CA LYS A 146 -14.94 -18.80 -6.96
C LYS A 146 -13.66 -19.36 -7.59
N GLY A 147 -12.61 -19.59 -6.81
CA GLY A 147 -11.32 -20.11 -7.28
C GLY A 147 -10.56 -19.18 -8.24
N VAL A 148 -10.79 -17.86 -8.15
CA VAL A 148 -10.18 -16.87 -9.05
C VAL A 148 -9.57 -15.71 -8.27
N LYS A 149 -8.44 -15.20 -8.77
CA LYS A 149 -7.81 -13.99 -8.25
C LYS A 149 -8.05 -12.85 -9.24
N VAL A 150 -8.83 -11.85 -8.84
CA VAL A 150 -9.29 -10.77 -9.72
C VAL A 150 -9.16 -9.43 -9.05
N GLY A 151 -8.77 -8.41 -9.82
CA GLY A 151 -8.71 -7.03 -9.36
C GLY A 151 -10.10 -6.38 -9.30
N LEU A 152 -10.46 -5.84 -8.17
CA LEU A 152 -11.54 -4.87 -8.04
C LEU A 152 -10.98 -3.49 -8.38
N VAL A 153 -11.57 -2.78 -9.33
CA VAL A 153 -11.05 -1.52 -9.87
C VAL A 153 -12.14 -0.47 -9.90
N SER A 154 -11.96 0.62 -9.17
CA SER A 154 -12.88 1.77 -9.22
C SER A 154 -12.15 3.07 -8.95
N PRO A 155 -12.52 4.19 -9.61
CA PRO A 155 -12.02 5.52 -9.22
C PRO A 155 -12.31 5.87 -7.75
N ALA A 156 -13.38 5.35 -7.17
CA ALA A 156 -13.77 5.56 -5.78
C ALA A 156 -12.77 4.95 -4.76
N MET A 157 -11.94 3.99 -5.21
CA MET A 157 -10.95 3.30 -4.37
C MET A 157 -9.60 4.02 -4.29
N PHE A 158 -9.43 5.18 -4.93
CA PHE A 158 -8.26 5.99 -4.69
C PHE A 158 -8.22 6.47 -3.25
N ALA A 159 -7.03 6.44 -2.64
CA ALA A 159 -6.82 7.17 -1.41
C ALA A 159 -7.06 8.68 -1.64
N ASP A 160 -7.52 9.36 -0.62
CA ASP A 160 -7.55 10.81 -0.57
C ASP A 160 -6.14 11.33 -0.29
N GLU A 161 -5.41 10.60 0.58
CA GLU A 161 -4.02 10.89 0.87
C GLU A 161 -3.16 9.61 1.00
N ALA A 162 -1.99 9.64 0.38
CA ALA A 162 -0.89 8.72 0.62
C ALA A 162 0.09 9.38 1.59
N ALA A 163 0.00 9.03 2.85
CA ALA A 163 0.78 9.61 3.94
C ALA A 163 2.09 8.84 4.15
N LEU A 164 3.21 9.42 3.77
CA LEU A 164 4.52 8.81 3.89
C LEU A 164 5.11 9.08 5.28
N VAL A 165 5.17 8.05 6.11
CA VAL A 165 5.77 8.12 7.45
C VAL A 165 7.00 7.22 7.50
N PRO A 166 8.20 7.79 7.36
CA PRO A 166 9.42 7.01 7.18
C PRO A 166 9.75 6.06 8.32
N GLY A 167 9.40 6.44 9.55
CA GLY A 167 9.58 5.61 10.72
C GLY A 167 8.87 4.26 10.62
N MET A 168 7.79 4.16 9.86
CA MET A 168 7.04 2.92 9.66
C MET A 168 7.81 1.85 8.86
N LEU A 169 8.78 2.26 8.04
CA LEU A 169 9.63 1.33 7.28
C LEU A 169 10.77 0.74 8.12
N LEU A 170 11.11 1.35 9.26
CA LEU A 170 12.23 0.90 10.10
C LEU A 170 11.97 -0.46 10.75
N SER A 171 10.71 -0.87 10.91
CA SER A 171 10.33 -2.18 11.45
C SER A 171 10.33 -3.29 10.40
N LEU A 172 10.47 -2.96 9.11
CA LEU A 172 10.40 -3.94 8.01
C LEU A 172 11.54 -4.96 8.13
N PRO A 173 11.26 -6.28 8.17
CA PRO A 173 12.30 -7.30 8.13
C PRO A 173 13.10 -7.26 6.83
N TYR A 174 14.37 -7.66 6.87
CA TYR A 174 15.23 -7.65 5.68
C TYR A 174 14.67 -8.48 4.50
N PRO A 175 14.11 -9.69 4.70
CA PRO A 175 13.51 -10.43 3.59
C PRO A 175 12.36 -9.68 2.91
N ASP A 176 11.51 -9.02 3.70
CA ASP A 176 10.37 -8.25 3.18
C ASP A 176 10.84 -6.97 2.48
N PHE A 177 11.90 -6.32 3.00
CA PHE A 177 12.56 -5.23 2.31
C PHE A 177 13.14 -5.69 0.97
N ALA A 178 13.87 -6.80 0.95
CA ALA A 178 14.51 -7.32 -0.25
C ALA A 178 13.46 -7.64 -1.33
N THR A 179 12.45 -8.43 -1.00
CA THR A 179 11.38 -8.79 -1.95
C THR A 179 10.61 -7.57 -2.42
N SER A 180 10.21 -6.68 -1.52
CA SER A 180 9.43 -5.50 -1.90
C SER A 180 10.23 -4.49 -2.71
N SER A 181 11.52 -4.29 -2.44
CA SER A 181 12.35 -3.38 -3.25
C SER A 181 12.65 -3.92 -4.65
N ILE A 182 12.78 -5.25 -4.80
CA ILE A 182 12.90 -5.88 -6.12
C ILE A 182 11.57 -5.77 -6.88
N ASP A 183 10.44 -5.98 -6.23
CA ASP A 183 9.11 -5.76 -6.81
C ASP A 183 8.98 -4.33 -7.35
N ALA A 184 9.36 -3.33 -6.55
CA ALA A 184 9.40 -1.93 -7.00
C ALA A 184 10.33 -1.72 -8.21
N MET A 185 11.47 -2.40 -8.25
CA MET A 185 12.41 -2.31 -9.38
C MET A 185 11.81 -2.92 -10.64
N VAL A 186 11.18 -4.08 -10.55
CA VAL A 186 10.48 -4.72 -11.68
C VAL A 186 9.40 -3.78 -12.23
N HIS A 187 8.60 -3.20 -11.37
CA HIS A 187 7.57 -2.25 -11.78
C HIS A 187 8.16 -0.99 -12.47
N ALA A 188 9.29 -0.48 -11.98
CA ALA A 188 9.96 0.65 -12.61
C ALA A 188 10.47 0.30 -14.02
N VAL A 189 11.05 -0.92 -14.20
CA VAL A 189 11.49 -1.41 -15.52
C VAL A 189 10.29 -1.59 -16.46
N GLU A 190 9.22 -2.24 -16.01
CA GLU A 190 8.01 -2.46 -16.80
C GLU A 190 7.39 -1.14 -17.25
N SER A 191 7.34 -0.16 -16.36
CA SER A 191 6.85 1.17 -16.66
C SER A 191 7.73 1.88 -17.70
N TYR A 192 9.05 1.82 -17.55
CA TYR A 192 10.01 2.43 -18.46
C TYR A 192 9.92 1.85 -19.88
N LEU A 193 9.80 0.52 -19.97
CA LEU A 193 9.73 -0.21 -21.24
C LEU A 193 8.31 -0.27 -21.84
N SER A 194 7.32 0.30 -21.17
CA SER A 194 5.93 0.24 -21.61
C SER A 194 5.73 0.89 -22.97
N PRO A 195 4.98 0.26 -23.90
CA PRO A 195 4.57 0.93 -25.16
C PRO A 195 3.79 2.23 -24.92
N ASN A 196 3.25 2.35 -23.73
CA ASN A 196 2.49 3.51 -23.31
C ASN A 196 3.32 4.54 -22.54
N ALA A 197 4.60 4.33 -22.31
CA ALA A 197 5.46 5.26 -21.60
C ALA A 197 5.38 6.67 -22.21
N CYS A 198 5.51 7.68 -21.36
CA CYS A 198 5.63 9.07 -21.75
C CYS A 198 6.82 9.69 -21.01
N ALA A 199 7.29 10.85 -21.44
CA ALA A 199 8.48 11.49 -20.87
C ALA A 199 8.45 11.61 -19.33
N LEU A 200 7.28 11.89 -18.74
CA LEU A 200 7.14 11.93 -17.28
C LEU A 200 7.28 10.54 -16.65
N SER A 201 6.66 9.50 -17.27
CA SER A 201 6.79 8.16 -16.76
C SER A 201 8.23 7.65 -16.83
N GLU A 202 8.89 7.88 -17.93
CA GLU A 202 10.29 7.52 -18.12
C GLU A 202 11.19 8.20 -17.09
N LEU A 203 11.02 9.50 -16.87
CA LEU A 203 11.77 10.28 -15.87
C LEU A 203 11.64 9.69 -14.46
N PHE A 204 10.43 9.36 -14.04
CA PHE A 204 10.21 8.81 -12.70
C PHE A 204 10.72 7.37 -12.60
N SER A 205 10.50 6.54 -13.61
CA SER A 205 10.99 5.16 -13.65
C SER A 205 12.51 5.11 -13.59
N GLU A 206 13.19 5.95 -14.38
CA GLU A 206 14.65 6.08 -14.35
C GLU A 206 15.13 6.52 -12.97
N LYS A 207 14.52 7.56 -12.39
CA LYS A 207 14.87 8.02 -11.06
C LYS A 207 14.65 6.94 -10.00
N ALA A 208 13.57 6.18 -10.10
CA ALA A 208 13.28 5.06 -9.21
C ALA A 208 14.37 3.98 -9.30
N LEU A 209 14.73 3.56 -10.51
CA LEU A 209 15.79 2.57 -10.74
C LEU A 209 17.12 3.02 -10.14
N HIS A 210 17.54 4.25 -10.39
CA HIS A 210 18.77 4.80 -9.82
C HIS A 210 18.76 4.79 -8.29
N LEU A 211 17.66 5.18 -7.66
CA LEU A 211 17.54 5.22 -6.21
C LEU A 211 17.54 3.81 -5.59
N ILE A 212 16.81 2.86 -6.19
CA ILE A 212 16.78 1.47 -5.72
C ILE A 212 18.17 0.83 -5.82
N LEU A 213 18.85 1.00 -6.97
CA LEU A 213 20.18 0.46 -7.19
C LEU A 213 21.22 1.10 -6.25
N SER A 214 21.14 2.41 -6.01
CA SER A 214 21.98 3.09 -5.01
C SER A 214 21.74 2.52 -3.62
N CYS A 215 20.49 2.33 -3.22
CA CYS A 215 20.14 1.75 -1.94
C CYS A 215 20.73 0.34 -1.76
N TRP A 216 20.63 -0.52 -2.78
CA TRP A 216 21.22 -1.84 -2.73
C TRP A 216 22.76 -1.81 -2.68
N LYS A 217 23.39 -0.93 -3.46
CA LYS A 217 24.84 -0.72 -3.43
C LYS A 217 25.31 -0.32 -2.04
N ASP A 218 24.63 0.64 -1.41
CA ASP A 218 24.97 1.10 -0.06
C ASP A 218 24.74 0.00 0.99
N ALA A 219 23.67 -0.76 0.87
CA ALA A 219 23.38 -1.89 1.77
C ALA A 219 24.46 -2.98 1.67
N VAL A 220 24.92 -3.31 0.46
CA VAL A 220 26.00 -4.28 0.24
C VAL A 220 27.33 -3.75 0.78
N ALA A 221 27.67 -2.48 0.52
CA ALA A 221 28.89 -1.85 1.00
C ALA A 221 28.96 -1.80 2.53
N ALA A 222 27.82 -1.65 3.19
CA ALA A 222 27.71 -1.63 4.64
C ALA A 222 27.72 -3.02 5.30
N GLY A 223 27.81 -4.13 4.55
CA GLY A 223 27.85 -5.50 5.09
C GLY A 223 26.55 -6.31 4.88
N GLY A 224 25.66 -5.87 4.00
CA GLY A 224 24.45 -6.60 3.60
C GLY A 224 23.37 -6.61 4.68
N LYS A 225 22.73 -7.79 4.90
CA LYS A 225 21.57 -7.94 5.81
C LYS A 225 21.83 -7.51 7.26
N ASP A 226 23.09 -7.58 7.72
CA ASP A 226 23.44 -7.24 9.11
C ASP A 226 23.56 -5.72 9.30
N ALA A 227 23.97 -4.98 8.29
CA ALA A 227 24.01 -3.52 8.30
C ALA A 227 22.61 -2.88 8.30
N TRP A 228 21.62 -3.53 7.68
CA TRP A 228 20.21 -3.12 7.74
C TRP A 228 19.69 -3.00 9.18
N LYS A 229 20.17 -3.86 10.09
CA LYS A 229 19.83 -3.79 11.52
C LYS A 229 20.59 -2.69 12.27
N GLY A 230 21.82 -2.40 11.91
CA GLY A 230 22.70 -1.43 12.58
C GLY A 230 22.28 0.03 12.39
N THR A 231 21.56 0.35 11.32
CA THR A 231 21.09 1.71 11.02
C THR A 231 19.84 2.13 11.80
N ARG A 232 19.27 1.26 12.63
CA ARG A 232 18.09 1.54 13.47
C ARG A 232 18.32 2.53 14.62
N SER A 233 19.57 2.82 14.99
CA SER A 233 19.89 3.55 16.24
C SER A 233 20.23 5.04 16.05
N SER A 234 20.25 5.57 14.84
CA SER A 234 20.56 6.98 14.64
C SER A 234 19.35 7.80 14.24
N SER A 235 19.21 8.96 14.83
CA SER A 235 18.20 9.98 14.57
C SER A 235 18.17 10.52 13.12
N CYS A 236 19.03 10.01 12.26
CA CYS A 236 19.03 10.24 10.82
C CYS A 236 18.74 8.91 10.11
N ALA A 237 17.58 8.79 9.48
CA ALA A 237 17.35 7.72 8.51
C ALA A 237 18.51 7.71 7.49
N PRO A 238 19.11 6.54 7.18
CA PRO A 238 20.18 6.47 6.20
C PRO A 238 19.78 7.13 4.89
N PRO A 239 20.73 7.71 4.12
CA PRO A 239 20.44 8.26 2.79
C PRO A 239 19.65 7.31 1.89
N THR A 240 19.91 6.01 2.04
CA THR A 240 19.18 4.90 1.40
C THR A 240 17.69 4.87 1.71
N MET A 241 17.30 5.10 2.97
CA MET A 241 15.89 5.15 3.37
C MET A 241 15.20 6.43 2.89
N ARG A 242 15.91 7.56 2.86
CA ARG A 242 15.40 8.79 2.26
C ARG A 242 15.20 8.64 0.76
N ALA A 243 16.12 7.94 0.10
CA ALA A 243 16.00 7.65 -1.32
C ALA A 243 14.79 6.76 -1.62
N LEU A 244 14.59 5.67 -0.87
CA LEU A 244 13.42 4.81 -1.01
C LEU A 244 12.10 5.57 -0.81
N ARG A 245 12.04 6.53 0.10
CA ARG A 245 10.88 7.42 0.30
C ARG A 245 10.49 8.19 -0.97
N SER A 246 11.49 8.73 -1.65
CA SER A 246 11.26 9.52 -2.86
C SER A 246 10.94 8.67 -4.09
N VAL A 247 11.32 7.38 -4.06
CA VAL A 247 11.11 6.43 -5.16
C VAL A 247 9.75 5.78 -5.09
N MET A 248 9.24 5.51 -3.88
CA MET A 248 8.03 4.70 -3.70
C MET A 248 6.81 5.27 -4.42
N PRO A 249 6.49 6.56 -4.34
CA PRO A 249 5.41 7.12 -5.13
C PRO A 249 5.72 7.14 -6.62
N ALA A 250 6.98 7.38 -6.97
CA ALA A 250 7.36 7.58 -8.36
C ALA A 250 7.36 6.29 -9.18
N ALA A 251 7.96 5.19 -8.71
CA ALA A 251 8.02 3.94 -9.45
C ALA A 251 6.63 3.34 -9.73
N ARG A 252 5.64 3.69 -8.91
CA ARG A 252 4.32 3.04 -8.86
C ARG A 252 3.19 3.83 -9.47
N LEU A 253 3.36 5.10 -9.66
CA LEU A 253 2.45 5.89 -10.46
C LEU A 253 2.25 5.29 -11.87
N PHE A 254 3.08 4.33 -12.24
CA PHE A 254 3.18 3.80 -13.61
C PHE A 254 2.61 2.39 -13.81
N THR A 255 2.59 1.53 -12.82
CA THR A 255 1.98 0.18 -12.93
C THR A 255 0.52 0.28 -13.40
N ARG A 256 -0.14 1.34 -13.04
CA ARG A 256 -1.54 1.58 -13.42
C ARG A 256 -1.80 1.77 -14.91
N TRP A 257 -0.81 2.19 -15.67
CA TRP A 257 -1.00 2.38 -17.11
C TRP A 257 -1.09 1.06 -17.86
N HIS A 258 -0.44 0.01 -17.34
CA HIS A 258 -0.49 -1.35 -17.91
C HIS A 258 -1.84 -2.06 -17.67
N ILE A 259 -2.46 -1.85 -16.52
CA ILE A 259 -3.68 -2.59 -16.15
C ILE A 259 -4.90 -2.19 -17.00
N ARG A 260 -4.93 -0.99 -17.56
CA ARG A 260 -5.98 -0.59 -18.51
C ARG A 260 -5.87 -1.27 -19.89
N SER A 261 -4.70 -1.73 -20.28
CA SER A 261 -4.49 -2.43 -21.56
C SER A 261 -4.43 -3.96 -21.41
N ALA A 262 -4.28 -4.48 -20.19
CA ALA A 262 -4.16 -5.91 -19.87
C ALA A 262 -5.41 -6.49 -19.20
N ALA A 263 -6.60 -6.05 -19.60
CA ALA A 263 -7.85 -6.77 -19.25
C ALA A 263 -7.88 -8.19 -19.85
N CYS A 264 -6.80 -8.65 -20.44
CA CYS A 264 -6.69 -9.98 -21.00
C CYS A 264 -5.23 -10.44 -21.10
N THR A 265 -4.60 -10.71 -19.95
CA THR A 265 -3.51 -11.72 -19.93
C THR A 265 -3.21 -12.08 -18.47
N THR A 266 -3.46 -13.33 -18.17
CA THR A 266 -3.16 -14.05 -16.93
C THR A 266 -1.70 -13.85 -16.52
N PHE A 267 -1.42 -13.04 -15.49
CA PHE A 267 -0.13 -13.07 -14.83
C PHE A 267 0.01 -14.41 -14.08
N ARG A 268 0.71 -15.34 -14.66
CA ARG A 268 1.34 -16.42 -13.92
C ARG A 268 2.50 -15.79 -13.16
N THR A 269 2.26 -15.46 -11.90
CA THR A 269 3.30 -15.04 -10.96
C THR A 269 4.38 -16.10 -10.91
N VAL A 270 5.62 -15.67 -11.01
CA VAL A 270 6.84 -16.45 -10.77
C VAL A 270 6.80 -17.01 -9.34
N ARG A 271 6.12 -18.14 -9.17
CA ARG A 271 6.31 -19.09 -8.06
C ARG A 271 6.77 -20.41 -8.67
N GLN A 272 7.98 -20.42 -9.14
CA GLN A 272 8.74 -21.65 -9.38
C GLN A 272 10.21 -21.28 -9.62
N ILE A 273 10.88 -20.83 -8.58
CA ILE A 273 12.32 -21.10 -8.37
C ILE A 273 12.48 -21.16 -6.85
N SER A 274 12.29 -22.32 -6.31
CA SER A 274 12.87 -22.77 -5.05
C SER A 274 13.67 -24.01 -5.37
#